data_4ae41a1eeed628138c49f1934f4ec4c2
#
_entry.id   4ae41a1eeed628138c49f1934f4ec4c2
#
_cell.length_a   1.000
_cell.length_b   1.000
_cell.length_c   1.000
_cell.angle_alpha   90.00
_cell.angle_beta   90.00
_cell.angle_gamma   90.00
#
_symmetry.space_group_name_H-M   'P 1'
#
loop_
_entity.id
_entity.type
_entity.pdbx_description
1 polymer ?
#
loop_
_entity_poly.entity_id
_entity_poly.type
_entity_poly.pdbx_seq_one_letter_code
_entity_poly.pdbx_strand_id
1 'polypeptide(L)'
;MELRHLRYFIAVASNLNFSEASRRLHVAQPAISQTILDLEDELGVKLLLRTGRGVKLTTAGNAFFTEAQGVMLRADGARMAAQRASRGETGSLRIGFLPCAAGPFLPALIKSYRKEFPNVHVQLRDMNTEQQLKAFEDGKIDIGFSRPFPKERAKEFCTEIVYDDQLEIVLPAGHALANRSVIDLKDVAGETFVEYYRRGAPALFREVNATCRKAGFSPKAILEFEEMSSVILAVESGIGVSLTLGFVRGMLSRDSVVRKIKPASAKIPLCAIWPVDSQEPVLESFVEALRARRPTIRRKMERPA
;
A
#
# COMPACT_ATOMS: atom_id res chain seq x y z
N MET A 1 18.84 33.15 21.56
CA MET A 1 17.37 33.17 21.65
C MET A 1 16.83 31.73 21.53
N GLU A 2 15.97 31.29 22.44
CA GLU A 2 15.35 29.94 22.48
C GLU A 2 13.83 30.04 22.40
N LEU A 3 13.15 28.96 22.05
CA LEU A 3 11.68 28.91 22.01
C LEU A 3 11.03 29.27 23.37
N ARG A 4 11.72 29.02 24.47
CA ARG A 4 11.28 29.42 25.82
C ARG A 4 11.16 30.93 25.96
N HIS A 5 12.11 31.71 25.44
CA HIS A 5 12.06 33.17 25.42
C HIS A 5 10.83 33.69 24.69
N LEU A 6 10.53 33.12 23.49
CA LEU A 6 9.38 33.49 22.71
C LEU A 6 8.07 33.14 23.43
N ARG A 7 7.99 31.95 24.02
CA ARG A 7 6.80 31.50 24.75
C ARG A 7 6.47 32.43 25.94
N TYR A 8 7.48 32.81 26.73
CA TYR A 8 7.26 33.66 27.88
C TYR A 8 6.92 35.09 27.45
N PHE A 9 7.62 35.62 26.46
CA PHE A 9 7.32 36.94 25.92
C PHE A 9 5.88 36.98 25.35
N ILE A 10 5.46 36.02 24.53
CA ILE A 10 4.10 35.95 23.98
C ILE A 10 3.06 35.90 25.11
N ALA A 11 3.31 35.13 26.16
CA ALA A 11 2.38 35.04 27.29
C ALA A 11 2.20 36.38 28.01
N VAL A 12 3.31 37.11 28.25
CA VAL A 12 3.24 38.42 28.88
C VAL A 12 2.63 39.46 27.95
N ALA A 13 3.00 39.45 26.67
CA ALA A 13 2.48 40.38 25.66
C ALA A 13 0.97 40.22 25.42
N SER A 14 0.48 38.98 25.40
CA SER A 14 -0.97 38.69 25.22
C SER A 14 -1.82 39.12 26.42
N ASN A 15 -1.28 39.08 27.63
CA ASN A 15 -2.04 39.39 28.85
C ASN A 15 -1.70 40.79 29.40
N LEU A 16 -0.65 41.45 28.89
CA LEU A 16 -0.07 42.70 29.40
C LEU A 16 0.16 42.66 30.93
N ASN A 17 0.44 41.45 31.45
CA ASN A 17 0.56 41.18 32.88
C ASN A 17 1.47 39.98 33.17
N PHE A 18 2.55 40.21 33.91
CA PHE A 18 3.52 39.15 34.29
C PHE A 18 2.92 38.10 35.23
N SER A 19 2.08 38.49 36.18
CA SER A 19 1.50 37.58 37.16
C SER A 19 0.47 36.65 36.47
N GLU A 20 -0.28 37.16 35.51
CA GLU A 20 -1.19 36.36 34.73
C GLU A 20 -0.47 35.38 33.82
N ALA A 21 0.61 35.84 33.15
CA ALA A 21 1.46 34.95 32.36
C ALA A 21 2.10 33.83 33.22
N SER A 22 2.55 34.18 34.44
CA SER A 22 3.09 33.25 35.43
C SER A 22 2.10 32.15 35.79
N ARG A 23 0.86 32.53 36.09
CA ARG A 23 -0.22 31.54 36.39
C ARG A 23 -0.51 30.62 35.22
N ARG A 24 -0.65 31.15 34.00
CA ARG A 24 -0.94 30.38 32.80
C ARG A 24 0.18 29.43 32.41
N LEU A 25 1.42 29.81 32.62
CA LEU A 25 2.59 29.00 32.28
C LEU A 25 3.04 28.07 33.41
N HIS A 26 2.46 28.20 34.60
CA HIS A 26 2.90 27.50 35.83
C HIS A 26 4.38 27.71 36.14
N VAL A 27 4.87 28.95 35.96
CA VAL A 27 6.27 29.35 36.16
C VAL A 27 6.32 30.55 37.07
N ALA A 28 7.30 30.61 37.97
CA ALA A 28 7.48 31.75 38.86
C ALA A 28 7.69 33.06 38.09
N GLN A 29 6.98 34.12 38.49
CA GLN A 29 7.05 35.43 37.84
C GLN A 29 8.49 35.97 37.69
N PRO A 30 9.41 35.85 38.71
CA PRO A 30 10.79 36.31 38.57
C PRO A 30 11.53 35.61 37.41
N ALA A 31 11.27 34.31 37.18
CA ALA A 31 11.90 33.58 36.11
C ALA A 31 11.42 34.07 34.71
N ILE A 32 10.14 34.34 34.55
CA ILE A 32 9.61 34.95 33.33
C ILE A 32 10.22 36.35 33.11
N SER A 33 10.28 37.15 34.17
CA SER A 33 10.84 38.51 34.10
C SER A 33 12.32 38.48 33.69
N GLN A 34 13.12 37.60 34.29
CA GLN A 34 14.53 37.46 33.93
C GLN A 34 14.71 36.97 32.48
N THR A 35 13.97 35.95 32.08
CA THR A 35 14.02 35.43 30.71
C THR A 35 13.71 36.52 29.67
N ILE A 36 12.77 37.42 29.97
CA ILE A 36 12.44 38.51 29.03
C ILE A 36 13.53 39.59 29.04
N LEU A 37 14.17 39.89 30.20
CA LEU A 37 15.31 40.78 30.24
C LEU A 37 16.48 40.23 29.41
N ASP A 38 16.80 38.96 29.58
CA ASP A 38 17.85 38.29 28.80
C ASP A 38 17.54 38.34 27.28
N LEU A 39 16.27 38.17 26.88
CA LEU A 39 15.83 38.34 25.50
C LEU A 39 16.00 39.74 24.97
N GLU A 40 15.60 40.77 25.76
CA GLU A 40 15.77 42.18 25.41
C GLU A 40 17.26 42.59 25.28
N ASP A 41 18.09 42.08 26.18
CA ASP A 41 19.54 42.31 26.14
C ASP A 41 20.19 41.62 24.92
N GLU A 42 19.79 40.40 24.59
CA GLU A 42 20.24 39.71 23.36
C GLU A 42 19.85 40.46 22.08
N LEU A 43 18.62 41.00 22.05
CA LEU A 43 18.10 41.75 20.89
C LEU A 43 18.61 43.21 20.85
N GLY A 44 19.16 43.72 21.94
CA GLY A 44 19.62 45.09 22.06
C GLY A 44 18.50 46.14 22.09
N VAL A 45 17.25 45.70 22.28
CA VAL A 45 16.05 46.57 22.27
C VAL A 45 15.07 46.22 23.36
N LYS A 46 14.37 47.20 23.90
CA LYS A 46 13.27 46.95 24.84
C LYS A 46 12.00 46.57 24.10
N LEU A 47 11.41 45.45 24.50
CA LEU A 47 10.15 44.93 23.94
C LEU A 47 8.96 45.36 24.79
N LEU A 48 9.16 45.48 26.12
CA LEU A 48 8.14 45.81 27.10
C LEU A 48 8.44 47.09 27.86
N LEU A 49 7.42 47.90 28.08
CA LEU A 49 7.47 49.06 28.99
C LEU A 49 6.68 48.70 30.26
N ARG A 50 7.35 48.78 31.41
CA ARG A 50 6.72 48.66 32.74
C ARG A 50 6.17 50.03 33.13
N THR A 51 4.89 50.12 33.39
CA THR A 51 4.19 51.32 33.84
C THR A 51 3.59 51.09 35.23
N GLY A 52 3.30 52.14 35.97
CA GLY A 52 2.62 51.98 37.27
C GLY A 52 1.24 51.27 37.23
N ARG A 53 0.68 51.09 36.02
CA ARG A 53 -0.62 50.43 35.78
C ARG A 53 -0.48 49.08 35.05
N GLY A 54 0.73 48.54 34.87
CA GLY A 54 0.94 47.24 34.17
C GLY A 54 2.06 47.29 33.15
N VAL A 55 1.93 46.51 32.07
CA VAL A 55 2.92 46.34 31.00
C VAL A 55 2.32 46.81 29.67
N LYS A 56 3.12 47.45 28.84
CA LYS A 56 2.79 47.79 27.44
C LYS A 56 3.86 47.28 26.49
N LEU A 57 3.51 46.95 25.28
CA LEU A 57 4.44 46.66 24.21
C LEU A 57 5.08 47.97 23.69
N THR A 58 6.38 47.94 23.38
CA THR A 58 7.03 48.97 22.57
C THR A 58 6.68 48.77 21.11
N THR A 59 7.10 49.68 20.21
CA THR A 59 6.98 49.47 18.75
C THR A 59 7.74 48.20 18.32
N ALA A 60 8.98 48.03 18.86
CA ALA A 60 9.77 46.81 18.64
C ALA A 60 9.09 45.59 19.22
N GLY A 61 8.46 45.71 20.41
CA GLY A 61 7.70 44.65 21.04
C GLY A 61 6.50 44.18 20.21
N ASN A 62 5.76 45.11 19.59
CA ASN A 62 4.65 44.76 18.70
C ASN A 62 5.12 44.02 17.45
N ALA A 63 6.20 44.51 16.80
CA ALA A 63 6.79 43.84 15.65
C ALA A 63 7.27 42.43 16.03
N PHE A 64 8.02 42.34 17.13
CA PHE A 64 8.53 41.06 17.61
C PHE A 64 7.43 40.09 18.05
N PHE A 65 6.32 40.58 18.59
CA PHE A 65 5.16 39.73 18.99
C PHE A 65 4.57 38.97 17.81
N THR A 66 4.37 39.65 16.70
CA THR A 66 3.84 39.03 15.47
C THR A 66 4.79 37.94 14.96
N GLU A 67 6.07 38.24 14.86
CA GLU A 67 7.06 37.27 14.37
C GLU A 67 7.25 36.10 15.33
N ALA A 68 7.30 36.36 16.64
CA ALA A 68 7.41 35.32 17.66
C ALA A 68 6.25 34.32 17.62
N GLN A 69 5.03 34.82 17.42
CA GLN A 69 3.85 33.90 17.21
C GLN A 69 4.04 33.03 15.98
N GLY A 70 4.53 33.58 14.86
CA GLY A 70 4.81 32.83 13.63
C GLY A 70 5.85 31.72 13.85
N VAL A 71 6.92 32.00 14.59
CA VAL A 71 7.96 31.02 14.94
C VAL A 71 7.39 29.89 15.81
N MET A 72 6.59 30.21 16.82
CA MET A 72 5.96 29.20 17.68
C MET A 72 5.00 28.30 16.90
N LEU A 73 4.21 28.86 15.99
CA LEU A 73 3.32 28.11 15.13
C LEU A 73 4.09 27.13 14.22
N ARG A 74 5.22 27.56 13.67
CA ARG A 74 6.10 26.71 12.85
C ARG A 74 6.76 25.60 13.65
N ALA A 75 7.20 25.90 14.88
CA ALA A 75 7.78 24.90 15.78
C ALA A 75 6.77 23.80 16.16
N ASP A 76 5.52 24.17 16.46
CA ASP A 76 4.45 23.22 16.70
C ASP A 76 4.10 22.42 15.43
N GLY A 77 4.11 23.05 14.27
CA GLY A 77 3.94 22.39 12.97
C GLY A 77 5.01 21.32 12.71
N ALA A 78 6.28 21.63 13.00
CA ALA A 78 7.38 20.68 12.85
C ALA A 78 7.21 19.45 13.78
N ARG A 79 6.83 19.69 15.04
CA ARG A 79 6.53 18.59 15.99
C ARG A 79 5.40 17.69 15.48
N MET A 80 4.30 18.29 15.02
CA MET A 80 3.17 17.53 14.47
C MET A 80 3.55 16.77 13.20
N ALA A 81 4.41 17.35 12.34
CA ALA A 81 4.89 16.66 11.14
C ALA A 81 5.71 15.42 11.50
N ALA A 82 6.64 15.53 12.46
CA ALA A 82 7.41 14.39 12.94
C ALA A 82 6.50 13.27 13.53
N GLN A 83 5.51 13.67 14.34
CA GLN A 83 4.55 12.72 14.92
C GLN A 83 3.69 12.03 13.84
N ARG A 84 3.25 12.76 12.80
CA ARG A 84 2.50 12.18 11.67
C ARG A 84 3.36 11.21 10.86
N ALA A 85 4.61 11.57 10.60
CA ALA A 85 5.53 10.70 9.92
C ALA A 85 5.78 9.40 10.69
N SER A 86 5.98 9.48 12.02
CA SER A 86 6.18 8.30 12.88
C SER A 86 4.96 7.38 12.97
N ARG A 87 3.75 7.88 12.65
CA ARG A 87 2.52 7.09 12.59
C ARG A 87 2.18 6.59 11.17
N GLY A 88 3.06 6.83 10.20
CA GLY A 88 2.79 6.48 8.81
C GLY A 88 1.66 7.27 8.14
N GLU A 89 1.26 8.42 8.73
CA GLU A 89 0.22 9.29 8.19
C GLU A 89 0.71 10.15 7.01
N THR A 90 2.03 10.22 6.80
CA THR A 90 2.70 10.93 5.71
C THR A 90 3.87 10.13 5.20
N GLY A 91 4.12 10.17 3.91
CA GLY A 91 5.24 9.46 3.30
C GLY A 91 4.91 8.93 1.91
N SER A 92 5.65 7.92 1.47
CA SER A 92 5.47 7.26 0.18
C SER A 92 5.36 5.75 0.37
N LEU A 93 4.44 5.11 -0.35
CA LEU A 93 4.25 3.66 -0.41
C LEU A 93 4.36 3.19 -1.85
N ARG A 94 5.36 2.37 -2.15
CA ARG A 94 5.62 1.83 -3.48
C ARG A 94 5.16 0.37 -3.54
N ILE A 95 4.13 0.12 -4.33
CA ILE A 95 3.47 -1.19 -4.44
C ILE A 95 3.81 -1.84 -5.77
N GLY A 96 4.47 -3.01 -5.74
CA GLY A 96 4.58 -3.90 -6.87
C GLY A 96 3.36 -4.83 -6.93
N PHE A 97 2.84 -5.14 -8.12
CA PHE A 97 1.67 -6.02 -8.21
C PHE A 97 1.61 -6.79 -9.53
N LEU A 98 1.00 -7.97 -9.47
CA LEU A 98 0.58 -8.74 -10.64
C LEU A 98 -0.78 -8.21 -11.12
N PRO A 99 -0.90 -7.57 -12.29
CA PRO A 99 -2.13 -6.88 -12.72
C PRO A 99 -3.37 -7.74 -12.66
N CYS A 100 -3.32 -8.90 -13.26
CA CYS A 100 -4.48 -9.79 -13.35
C CYS A 100 -4.91 -10.31 -11.97
N ALA A 101 -3.97 -10.67 -11.11
CA ALA A 101 -4.27 -11.25 -9.80
C ALA A 101 -4.67 -10.22 -8.75
N ALA A 102 -4.05 -9.03 -8.75
CA ALA A 102 -4.32 -7.97 -7.78
C ALA A 102 -5.40 -6.98 -8.24
N GLY A 103 -5.56 -6.80 -9.57
CA GLY A 103 -6.51 -5.85 -10.17
C GLY A 103 -7.93 -5.92 -9.64
N PRO A 104 -8.52 -7.09 -9.40
CA PRO A 104 -9.89 -7.19 -8.89
C PRO A 104 -10.12 -6.58 -7.51
N PHE A 105 -9.11 -6.47 -6.63
CA PHE A 105 -9.28 -5.96 -5.26
C PHE A 105 -8.40 -4.75 -4.92
N LEU A 106 -7.22 -4.63 -5.51
CA LEU A 106 -6.23 -3.60 -5.16
C LEU A 106 -6.75 -2.16 -5.28
N PRO A 107 -7.53 -1.80 -6.32
CA PRO A 107 -8.10 -0.45 -6.41
C PRO A 107 -9.00 -0.09 -5.22
N ALA A 108 -9.83 -1.02 -4.75
CA ALA A 108 -10.70 -0.79 -3.61
C ALA A 108 -9.92 -0.67 -2.30
N LEU A 109 -8.86 -1.48 -2.12
CA LEU A 109 -7.94 -1.40 -0.98
C LEU A 109 -7.26 -0.04 -0.95
N ILE A 110 -6.65 0.38 -2.06
CA ILE A 110 -5.94 1.66 -2.16
C ILE A 110 -6.88 2.85 -1.95
N LYS A 111 -8.07 2.83 -2.58
CA LYS A 111 -9.06 3.90 -2.41
C LYS A 111 -9.43 4.09 -0.93
N SER A 112 -9.60 3.00 -0.21
CA SER A 112 -9.92 3.06 1.20
C SER A 112 -8.73 3.51 2.06
N TYR A 113 -7.53 3.00 1.77
CA TYR A 113 -6.31 3.42 2.45
C TYR A 113 -6.05 4.92 2.29
N ARG A 114 -6.15 5.45 1.06
CA ARG A 114 -5.98 6.88 0.79
C ARG A 114 -7.05 7.77 1.43
N LYS A 115 -8.23 7.23 1.74
CA LYS A 115 -9.27 7.97 2.50
C LYS A 115 -8.84 8.16 3.96
N GLU A 116 -8.19 7.16 4.54
CA GLU A 116 -7.72 7.17 5.93
C GLU A 116 -6.37 7.89 6.06
N PHE A 117 -5.48 7.72 5.08
CA PHE A 117 -4.13 8.30 5.01
C PHE A 117 -3.97 9.20 3.77
N PRO A 118 -4.63 10.37 3.72
CA PRO A 118 -4.67 11.22 2.51
C PRO A 118 -3.31 11.82 2.12
N ASN A 119 -2.37 11.90 3.06
CA ASN A 119 -1.04 12.47 2.84
C ASN A 119 0.02 11.41 2.49
N VAL A 120 -0.37 10.15 2.32
CA VAL A 120 0.53 9.09 1.83
C VAL A 120 0.48 9.05 0.30
N HIS A 121 1.64 9.22 -0.32
CA HIS A 121 1.79 9.12 -1.77
C HIS A 121 1.94 7.65 -2.19
N VAL A 122 0.90 7.08 -2.83
CA VAL A 122 0.91 5.69 -3.30
C VAL A 122 1.40 5.63 -4.74
N GLN A 123 2.45 4.84 -4.98
CA GLN A 123 2.97 4.52 -6.31
C GLN A 123 2.70 3.06 -6.66
N LEU A 124 2.21 2.81 -7.87
CA LEU A 124 1.89 1.47 -8.38
C LEU A 124 2.87 1.08 -9.48
N ARG A 125 3.35 -0.16 -9.45
CA ARG A 125 4.25 -0.72 -10.44
C ARG A 125 3.77 -2.10 -10.88
N ASP A 126 3.42 -2.21 -12.14
CA ASP A 126 3.14 -3.48 -12.79
C ASP A 126 4.43 -4.29 -12.90
N MET A 127 4.47 -5.46 -12.29
CA MET A 127 5.66 -6.30 -12.21
C MET A 127 5.27 -7.77 -12.05
N ASN A 128 5.92 -8.66 -12.81
CA ASN A 128 5.84 -10.09 -12.55
C ASN A 128 6.60 -10.47 -11.27
N THR A 129 6.51 -11.73 -10.83
CA THR A 129 7.11 -12.20 -9.56
C THR A 129 8.63 -12.01 -9.51
N GLU A 130 9.33 -12.25 -10.62
CA GLU A 130 10.79 -12.11 -10.71
C GLU A 130 11.20 -10.62 -10.66
N GLN A 131 10.48 -9.77 -11.38
CA GLN A 131 10.70 -8.33 -11.36
C GLN A 131 10.44 -7.73 -9.97
N GLN A 132 9.41 -8.23 -9.23
CA GLN A 132 9.16 -7.78 -7.87
C GLN A 132 10.30 -8.17 -6.93
N LEU A 133 10.82 -9.40 -7.04
CA LEU A 133 11.97 -9.83 -6.24
C LEU A 133 13.19 -8.92 -6.49
N LYS A 134 13.50 -8.64 -7.75
CA LYS A 134 14.57 -7.71 -8.11
C LYS A 134 14.31 -6.27 -7.64
N ALA A 135 13.05 -5.82 -7.67
CA ALA A 135 12.68 -4.48 -7.22
C ALA A 135 12.80 -4.32 -5.71
N PHE A 136 12.63 -5.37 -4.91
CA PHE A 136 12.96 -5.36 -3.48
C PHE A 136 14.46 -5.21 -3.24
N GLU A 137 15.30 -5.98 -3.95
CA GLU A 137 16.76 -5.85 -3.87
C GLU A 137 17.24 -4.44 -4.20
N ASP A 138 16.63 -3.81 -5.20
CA ASP A 138 16.95 -2.46 -5.64
C ASP A 138 16.27 -1.37 -4.77
N GLY A 139 15.51 -1.72 -3.73
CA GLY A 139 14.76 -0.79 -2.89
C GLY A 139 13.71 0.03 -3.66
N LYS A 140 13.14 -0.51 -4.75
CA LYS A 140 12.18 0.17 -5.64
C LYS A 140 10.73 -0.03 -5.25
N ILE A 141 10.42 -1.03 -4.43
CA ILE A 141 9.08 -1.30 -3.88
C ILE A 141 9.17 -1.61 -2.38
N ASP A 142 8.12 -1.30 -1.65
CA ASP A 142 8.00 -1.53 -0.21
C ASP A 142 7.14 -2.76 0.10
N ILE A 143 6.15 -3.03 -0.75
CA ILE A 143 5.28 -4.20 -0.68
C ILE A 143 4.97 -4.72 -2.08
N GLY A 144 4.87 -6.04 -2.21
CA GLY A 144 4.53 -6.72 -3.45
C GLY A 144 3.28 -7.59 -3.32
N PHE A 145 2.37 -7.53 -4.29
CA PHE A 145 1.29 -8.51 -4.46
C PHE A 145 1.72 -9.52 -5.52
N SER A 146 2.22 -10.67 -5.06
CA SER A 146 2.89 -11.66 -5.91
C SER A 146 2.50 -13.09 -5.55
N ARG A 147 2.92 -14.03 -6.39
CA ARG A 147 2.98 -15.44 -5.99
C ARG A 147 4.17 -15.64 -5.04
N PRO A 148 4.16 -16.69 -4.20
CA PRO A 148 5.27 -16.96 -3.27
C PRO A 148 6.63 -16.94 -3.97
N PHE A 149 7.59 -16.30 -3.35
CA PHE A 149 8.99 -16.33 -3.81
C PHE A 149 9.61 -17.71 -3.64
N PRO A 150 10.74 -18.00 -4.32
CA PRO A 150 11.49 -19.22 -4.14
C PRO A 150 11.83 -19.47 -2.66
N LYS A 151 11.80 -20.74 -2.23
CA LYS A 151 12.01 -21.12 -0.81
C LYS A 151 13.34 -20.61 -0.24
N GLU A 152 14.36 -20.53 -1.07
CA GLU A 152 15.69 -20.03 -0.73
C GLU A 152 15.68 -18.57 -0.29
N ARG A 153 14.76 -17.77 -0.84
CA ARG A 153 14.61 -16.34 -0.56
C ARG A 153 13.48 -16.05 0.45
N ALA A 154 12.68 -17.06 0.80
CA ALA A 154 11.49 -16.85 1.64
C ALA A 154 11.80 -16.29 3.04
N LYS A 155 13.00 -16.51 3.56
CA LYS A 155 13.42 -16.01 4.89
C LYS A 155 13.69 -14.50 4.93
N GLU A 156 13.89 -13.88 3.77
CA GLU A 156 14.16 -12.45 3.66
C GLU A 156 12.88 -11.61 3.71
N PHE A 157 11.71 -12.26 3.62
CA PHE A 157 10.44 -11.60 3.46
C PHE A 157 9.38 -12.09 4.43
N CYS A 158 8.59 -11.16 4.94
CA CYS A 158 7.28 -11.45 5.50
C CYS A 158 6.31 -11.75 4.36
N THR A 159 5.45 -12.77 4.56
CA THR A 159 4.51 -13.20 3.53
C THR A 159 3.14 -13.46 4.16
N GLU A 160 2.11 -12.78 3.68
CA GLU A 160 0.72 -13.02 4.08
C GLU A 160 -0.13 -13.43 2.88
N ILE A 161 -0.85 -14.54 3.00
CA ILE A 161 -1.79 -14.98 1.97
C ILE A 161 -2.99 -14.04 1.93
N VAL A 162 -3.19 -13.38 0.79
CA VAL A 162 -4.34 -12.51 0.52
C VAL A 162 -5.56 -13.36 0.19
N TYR A 163 -5.42 -14.26 -0.79
CA TYR A 163 -6.43 -15.26 -1.14
C TYR A 163 -5.78 -16.48 -1.82
N ASP A 164 -6.48 -17.61 -1.80
CA ASP A 164 -6.09 -18.82 -2.52
C ASP A 164 -6.78 -18.86 -3.90
N ASP A 165 -6.03 -19.26 -4.92
CA ASP A 165 -6.51 -19.46 -6.28
C ASP A 165 -6.30 -20.91 -6.72
N GLN A 166 -7.07 -21.36 -7.70
CA GLN A 166 -6.95 -22.70 -8.29
C GLN A 166 -7.05 -22.60 -9.81
N LEU A 167 -6.51 -23.61 -10.49
CA LEU A 167 -6.71 -23.72 -11.93
C LEU A 167 -8.17 -23.97 -12.27
N GLU A 168 -8.59 -23.30 -13.30
CA GLU A 168 -9.87 -23.46 -13.96
C GLU A 168 -9.62 -23.52 -15.47
N ILE A 169 -10.55 -24.04 -16.21
CA ILE A 169 -10.45 -24.05 -17.67
C ILE A 169 -11.30 -22.92 -18.26
N VAL A 170 -10.70 -22.19 -19.18
CA VAL A 170 -11.38 -21.21 -20.04
C VAL A 170 -11.65 -21.88 -21.37
N LEU A 171 -12.91 -21.86 -21.78
CA LEU A 171 -13.41 -22.44 -23.03
C LEU A 171 -14.11 -21.38 -23.88
N PRO A 172 -14.06 -21.44 -25.21
CA PRO A 172 -14.99 -20.68 -26.04
C PRO A 172 -16.45 -20.93 -25.63
N ALA A 173 -17.30 -19.90 -25.69
CA ALA A 173 -18.71 -20.04 -25.29
C ALA A 173 -19.47 -21.11 -26.12
N GLY A 174 -19.06 -21.27 -27.40
CA GLY A 174 -19.61 -22.30 -28.30
C GLY A 174 -19.01 -23.70 -28.14
N HIS A 175 -18.11 -23.91 -27.20
CA HIS A 175 -17.45 -25.21 -27.00
C HIS A 175 -18.43 -26.27 -26.52
N ALA A 176 -18.30 -27.53 -27.00
CA ALA A 176 -19.19 -28.64 -26.66
C ALA A 176 -19.34 -28.89 -25.14
N LEU A 177 -18.30 -28.56 -24.37
CA LEU A 177 -18.28 -28.73 -22.93
C LEU A 177 -18.67 -27.44 -22.14
N ALA A 178 -18.95 -26.34 -22.83
CA ALA A 178 -19.19 -25.04 -22.19
C ALA A 178 -20.36 -25.05 -21.19
N ASN A 179 -21.34 -25.90 -21.37
CA ASN A 179 -22.52 -26.01 -20.49
C ASN A 179 -22.31 -26.90 -19.25
N ARG A 180 -21.17 -27.58 -19.13
CA ARG A 180 -20.87 -28.39 -17.94
C ARG A 180 -20.35 -27.50 -16.81
N SER A 181 -20.75 -27.75 -15.57
CA SER A 181 -20.25 -27.04 -14.40
C SER A 181 -18.84 -27.44 -14.00
N VAL A 182 -18.44 -28.67 -14.29
CA VAL A 182 -17.10 -29.23 -14.04
C VAL A 182 -16.65 -29.99 -15.27
N ILE A 183 -15.44 -29.75 -15.72
CA ILE A 183 -14.82 -30.41 -16.87
C ILE A 183 -13.83 -31.47 -16.38
N ASP A 184 -13.98 -32.71 -16.87
CA ASP A 184 -12.92 -33.69 -16.74
C ASP A 184 -11.83 -33.32 -17.75
N LEU A 185 -10.62 -33.08 -17.27
CA LEU A 185 -9.49 -32.62 -18.11
C LEU A 185 -9.15 -33.63 -19.23
N LYS A 186 -9.52 -34.91 -19.08
CA LYS A 186 -9.35 -35.90 -20.13
C LYS A 186 -10.17 -35.56 -21.38
N ASP A 187 -11.34 -34.93 -21.20
CA ASP A 187 -12.24 -34.56 -22.29
C ASP A 187 -11.63 -33.48 -23.22
N VAL A 188 -10.60 -32.77 -22.77
CA VAL A 188 -9.90 -31.74 -23.54
C VAL A 188 -8.44 -32.11 -23.86
N ALA A 189 -8.05 -33.38 -23.64
CA ALA A 189 -6.67 -33.85 -23.86
C ALA A 189 -6.19 -33.73 -25.31
N GLY A 190 -7.10 -33.68 -26.26
CA GLY A 190 -6.83 -33.52 -27.70
C GLY A 190 -6.83 -32.08 -28.20
N GLU A 191 -7.19 -31.12 -27.34
CA GLU A 191 -7.32 -29.70 -27.68
C GLU A 191 -5.96 -28.98 -27.80
N THR A 192 -5.94 -27.87 -28.49
CA THR A 192 -4.83 -26.92 -28.42
C THR A 192 -4.93 -26.12 -27.11
N PHE A 193 -3.85 -26.13 -26.33
CA PHE A 193 -3.76 -25.33 -25.11
C PHE A 193 -3.18 -23.97 -25.43
N VAL A 194 -3.83 -22.93 -24.93
CA VAL A 194 -3.36 -21.55 -25.01
C VAL A 194 -2.91 -21.15 -23.60
N GLU A 195 -1.65 -20.83 -23.44
CA GLU A 195 -1.07 -20.61 -22.12
C GLU A 195 -0.36 -19.26 -22.03
N TYR A 196 -0.33 -18.75 -20.80
CA TYR A 196 0.51 -17.60 -20.47
C TYR A 196 1.99 -17.99 -20.52
N TYR A 197 2.81 -17.10 -20.99
CA TYR A 197 4.26 -17.24 -21.19
C TYR A 197 4.97 -17.87 -20.00
N ARG A 198 5.65 -18.99 -20.25
CA ARG A 198 6.30 -19.84 -19.23
C ARG A 198 7.28 -19.10 -18.35
N ARG A 199 8.14 -18.24 -18.93
CA ARG A 199 9.15 -17.49 -18.16
C ARG A 199 8.52 -16.43 -17.27
N GLY A 200 7.37 -15.85 -17.64
CA GLY A 200 6.65 -14.87 -16.83
C GLY A 200 5.92 -15.46 -15.63
N ALA A 201 5.54 -16.76 -15.70
CA ALA A 201 4.81 -17.45 -14.63
C ALA A 201 5.23 -18.93 -14.49
N PRO A 202 6.48 -19.22 -14.10
CA PRO A 202 7.00 -20.58 -14.05
C PRO A 202 6.25 -21.48 -13.05
N ALA A 203 5.70 -20.91 -11.97
CA ALA A 203 4.91 -21.64 -11.00
C ALA A 203 3.55 -22.09 -11.60
N LEU A 204 2.88 -21.20 -12.33
CA LEU A 204 1.63 -21.51 -13.03
C LEU A 204 1.86 -22.63 -14.06
N PHE A 205 2.89 -22.50 -14.89
CA PHE A 205 3.24 -23.51 -15.90
C PHE A 205 3.50 -24.88 -15.27
N ARG A 206 4.25 -24.94 -14.16
CA ARG A 206 4.47 -26.22 -13.45
C ARG A 206 3.17 -26.84 -12.94
N GLU A 207 2.25 -26.03 -12.41
CA GLU A 207 0.98 -26.54 -11.88
C GLU A 207 0.04 -26.99 -13.00
N VAL A 208 -0.04 -26.28 -14.12
CA VAL A 208 -0.78 -26.71 -15.31
C VAL A 208 -0.31 -28.10 -15.76
N ASN A 209 0.99 -28.27 -15.96
CA ASN A 209 1.56 -29.56 -16.38
C ASN A 209 1.35 -30.67 -15.33
N ALA A 210 1.47 -30.34 -14.05
CA ALA A 210 1.23 -31.33 -12.98
C ALA A 210 -0.24 -31.78 -12.97
N THR A 211 -1.16 -30.85 -13.17
CA THR A 211 -2.60 -31.13 -13.18
C THR A 211 -3.01 -31.96 -14.41
N CYS A 212 -2.45 -31.63 -15.59
CA CYS A 212 -2.65 -32.44 -16.81
C CYS A 212 -2.12 -33.87 -16.63
N ARG A 213 -0.91 -34.03 -16.06
CA ARG A 213 -0.36 -35.38 -15.76
C ARG A 213 -1.19 -36.14 -14.76
N LYS A 214 -1.77 -35.51 -13.74
CA LYS A 214 -2.75 -36.16 -12.84
C LYS A 214 -4.01 -36.63 -13.59
N ALA A 215 -4.40 -35.92 -14.64
CA ALA A 215 -5.49 -36.33 -15.52
C ALA A 215 -5.08 -37.39 -16.55
N GLY A 216 -3.81 -37.83 -16.59
CA GLY A 216 -3.31 -38.89 -17.43
C GLY A 216 -2.87 -38.45 -18.84
N PHE A 217 -2.61 -37.17 -19.07
CA PHE A 217 -2.12 -36.66 -20.35
C PHE A 217 -1.10 -35.54 -20.19
N SER A 218 -0.46 -35.16 -21.29
CA SER A 218 0.30 -33.95 -21.45
C SER A 218 -0.24 -33.20 -22.68
N PRO A 219 -0.40 -31.87 -22.60
CA PRO A 219 -0.82 -31.05 -23.73
C PRO A 219 0.10 -31.30 -24.94
N LYS A 220 -0.50 -31.63 -26.12
CA LYS A 220 0.26 -31.92 -27.35
C LYS A 220 0.62 -30.67 -28.14
N ALA A 221 -0.28 -29.69 -28.13
CA ALA A 221 -0.07 -28.39 -28.78
C ALA A 221 -0.24 -27.28 -27.74
N ILE A 222 0.76 -26.44 -27.61
CA ILE A 222 0.78 -25.29 -26.68
C ILE A 222 1.12 -24.05 -27.49
N LEU A 223 0.27 -23.02 -27.36
CA LEU A 223 0.52 -21.68 -27.87
C LEU A 223 0.75 -20.77 -26.68
N GLU A 224 1.92 -20.12 -26.61
CA GLU A 224 2.28 -19.23 -25.49
C GLU A 224 2.11 -17.75 -25.90
N PHE A 225 1.52 -16.96 -25.01
CA PHE A 225 1.38 -15.51 -25.16
C PHE A 225 1.96 -14.78 -23.95
N GLU A 226 2.56 -13.62 -24.18
CA GLU A 226 3.19 -12.80 -23.11
C GLU A 226 2.16 -12.05 -22.27
N GLU A 227 0.94 -11.84 -22.78
CA GLU A 227 -0.13 -11.12 -22.10
C GLU A 227 -1.35 -12.02 -21.89
N MET A 228 -1.95 -11.95 -20.68
CA MET A 228 -3.16 -12.72 -20.36
C MET A 228 -4.35 -12.31 -21.23
N SER A 229 -4.44 -11.06 -21.64
CA SER A 229 -5.44 -10.56 -22.59
C SER A 229 -5.36 -11.28 -23.93
N SER A 230 -4.15 -11.57 -24.42
CA SER A 230 -3.92 -12.32 -25.66
C SER A 230 -4.29 -13.80 -25.50
N VAL A 231 -4.04 -14.40 -24.33
CA VAL A 231 -4.51 -15.77 -24.01
C VAL A 231 -6.04 -15.83 -24.10
N ILE A 232 -6.74 -14.88 -23.48
CA ILE A 232 -8.22 -14.83 -23.51
C ILE A 232 -8.71 -14.59 -24.93
N LEU A 233 -8.12 -13.65 -25.66
CA LEU A 233 -8.48 -13.37 -27.04
C LEU A 233 -8.35 -14.63 -27.93
N ALA A 234 -7.28 -15.40 -27.77
CA ALA A 234 -7.08 -16.64 -28.51
C ALA A 234 -8.14 -17.70 -28.19
N VAL A 235 -8.52 -17.84 -26.91
CA VAL A 235 -9.62 -18.73 -26.50
C VAL A 235 -10.94 -18.26 -27.10
N GLU A 236 -11.29 -16.98 -26.95
CA GLU A 236 -12.53 -16.39 -27.49
C GLU A 236 -12.63 -16.50 -29.01
N SER A 237 -11.49 -16.51 -29.69
CA SER A 237 -11.39 -16.73 -31.14
C SER A 237 -11.52 -18.23 -31.55
N GLY A 238 -11.66 -19.14 -30.57
CA GLY A 238 -11.78 -20.57 -30.85
C GLY A 238 -10.46 -21.26 -31.24
N ILE A 239 -9.32 -20.64 -31.00
CA ILE A 239 -7.98 -21.20 -31.33
C ILE A 239 -7.66 -22.38 -30.41
N GLY A 240 -8.15 -22.37 -29.16
CA GLY A 240 -7.94 -23.45 -28.21
C GLY A 240 -8.57 -23.16 -26.84
N VAL A 241 -8.14 -23.92 -25.85
CA VAL A 241 -8.60 -23.83 -24.45
C VAL A 241 -7.44 -23.39 -23.55
N SER A 242 -7.74 -22.79 -22.39
CA SER A 242 -6.68 -22.38 -21.47
C SER A 242 -6.91 -22.89 -20.05
N LEU A 243 -5.87 -23.46 -19.44
CA LEU A 243 -5.84 -23.72 -17.99
C LEU A 243 -5.16 -22.56 -17.30
N THR A 244 -5.93 -21.78 -16.55
CA THR A 244 -5.43 -20.62 -15.85
C THR A 244 -6.12 -20.44 -14.50
N LEU A 245 -5.75 -19.41 -13.76
CA LEU A 245 -6.27 -19.15 -12.41
C LEU A 245 -7.58 -18.37 -12.46
N GLY A 246 -8.43 -18.56 -11.46
CA GLY A 246 -9.79 -18.02 -11.41
C GLY A 246 -9.92 -16.50 -11.49
N PHE A 247 -8.82 -15.74 -11.27
CA PHE A 247 -8.84 -14.28 -11.43
C PHE A 247 -9.27 -13.82 -12.83
N VAL A 248 -9.10 -14.66 -13.87
CA VAL A 248 -9.46 -14.31 -15.26
C VAL A 248 -10.95 -14.05 -15.45
N ARG A 249 -11.82 -14.51 -14.56
CA ARG A 249 -13.26 -14.29 -14.64
C ARG A 249 -13.66 -12.83 -14.85
N GLY A 250 -12.89 -11.90 -14.24
CA GLY A 250 -13.11 -10.48 -14.42
C GLY A 250 -12.64 -9.90 -15.75
N MET A 251 -12.02 -10.72 -16.60
CA MET A 251 -11.44 -10.31 -17.90
C MET A 251 -12.21 -10.88 -19.09
N LEU A 252 -13.09 -11.87 -18.85
CA LEU A 252 -13.82 -12.58 -19.90
C LEU A 252 -14.94 -11.75 -20.49
N SER A 253 -15.15 -11.91 -21.79
CA SER A 253 -16.33 -11.43 -22.49
C SER A 253 -17.46 -12.47 -22.47
N ARG A 254 -18.49 -12.27 -23.30
CA ARG A 254 -19.57 -13.25 -23.51
C ARG A 254 -19.16 -14.43 -24.38
N ASP A 255 -18.00 -14.34 -25.05
CA ASP A 255 -17.53 -15.31 -26.03
C ASP A 255 -16.68 -16.42 -25.37
N SER A 256 -16.51 -16.39 -24.06
CA SER A 256 -15.82 -17.42 -23.29
C SER A 256 -16.49 -17.72 -21.97
N VAL A 257 -16.22 -18.90 -21.43
CA VAL A 257 -16.73 -19.38 -20.14
C VAL A 257 -15.60 -19.98 -19.31
N VAL A 258 -15.68 -19.80 -17.99
CA VAL A 258 -14.79 -20.47 -17.03
C VAL A 258 -15.51 -21.65 -16.40
N ARG A 259 -14.82 -22.77 -16.26
CA ARG A 259 -15.35 -23.96 -15.59
C ARG A 259 -14.33 -24.54 -14.63
N LYS A 260 -14.85 -25.15 -13.56
CA LYS A 260 -14.03 -25.95 -12.65
C LYS A 260 -13.51 -27.18 -13.36
N ILE A 261 -12.38 -27.69 -12.90
CA ILE A 261 -11.73 -28.87 -13.49
C ILE A 261 -11.71 -30.07 -12.54
N LYS A 262 -11.61 -31.25 -13.10
CA LYS A 262 -11.35 -32.50 -12.41
C LYS A 262 -10.22 -33.25 -13.14
N PRO A 263 -9.09 -33.65 -12.45
CA PRO A 263 -8.82 -33.45 -11.04
C PRO A 263 -8.59 -31.97 -10.71
N ALA A 264 -8.87 -31.57 -9.47
CA ALA A 264 -8.56 -30.23 -9.00
C ALA A 264 -7.05 -30.00 -8.89
N SER A 265 -6.59 -28.80 -9.20
CA SER A 265 -5.21 -28.39 -9.00
C SER A 265 -4.87 -28.16 -7.53
N ALA A 266 -3.59 -28.00 -7.24
CA ALA A 266 -3.16 -27.41 -5.97
C ALA A 266 -3.61 -25.93 -5.88
N LYS A 267 -3.68 -25.44 -4.65
CA LYS A 267 -3.92 -24.01 -4.42
C LYS A 267 -2.65 -23.22 -4.71
N ILE A 268 -2.79 -22.12 -5.41
CA ILE A 268 -1.73 -21.17 -5.72
C ILE A 268 -2.08 -19.83 -5.07
N PRO A 269 -1.54 -19.52 -3.90
CA PRO A 269 -1.91 -18.31 -3.19
C PRO A 269 -1.41 -17.04 -3.91
N LEU A 270 -2.19 -15.96 -3.85
CA LEU A 270 -1.67 -14.60 -4.00
C LEU A 270 -1.30 -14.09 -2.62
N CYS A 271 -0.09 -13.58 -2.51
CA CYS A 271 0.49 -13.10 -1.27
C CYS A 271 0.76 -11.60 -1.33
N ALA A 272 0.63 -10.94 -0.19
CA ALA A 272 1.32 -9.70 0.10
C ALA A 272 2.68 -10.04 0.71
N ILE A 273 3.74 -9.44 0.18
CA ILE A 273 5.14 -9.77 0.50
C ILE A 273 5.90 -8.48 0.75
N TRP A 274 6.69 -8.40 1.82
CA TRP A 274 7.54 -7.25 2.14
C TRP A 274 8.80 -7.70 2.90
N PRO A 275 9.90 -6.91 2.91
CA PRO A 275 11.13 -7.28 3.62
C PRO A 275 10.90 -7.46 5.12
N VAL A 276 11.53 -8.49 5.72
CA VAL A 276 11.37 -8.84 7.16
C VAL A 276 11.92 -7.77 8.09
N ASP A 277 12.90 -7.00 7.65
CA ASP A 277 13.59 -5.96 8.41
C ASP A 277 12.99 -4.55 8.20
N SER A 278 11.93 -4.44 7.41
CA SER A 278 11.26 -3.16 7.18
C SER A 278 10.52 -2.70 8.43
N GLN A 279 10.83 -1.49 8.90
CA GLN A 279 10.19 -0.81 10.03
C GLN A 279 9.49 0.49 9.59
N GLU A 280 9.13 0.58 8.32
CA GLU A 280 8.49 1.78 7.75
C GLU A 280 7.04 1.91 8.23
N PRO A 281 6.69 2.96 8.99
CA PRO A 281 5.33 3.12 9.56
C PRO A 281 4.23 3.17 8.50
N VAL A 282 4.53 3.68 7.29
CA VAL A 282 3.59 3.70 6.16
C VAL A 282 3.28 2.29 5.68
N LEU A 283 4.28 1.41 5.63
CA LEU A 283 4.09 0.01 5.27
C LEU A 283 3.25 -0.72 6.32
N GLU A 284 3.55 -0.51 7.60
CA GLU A 284 2.79 -1.11 8.71
C GLU A 284 1.31 -0.72 8.65
N SER A 285 0.99 0.58 8.51
CA SER A 285 -0.40 1.05 8.39
C SER A 285 -1.11 0.46 7.17
N PHE A 286 -0.41 0.26 6.05
CA PHE A 286 -0.99 -0.37 4.86
C PHE A 286 -1.25 -1.87 5.06
N VAL A 287 -0.33 -2.58 5.70
CA VAL A 287 -0.49 -4.01 6.04
C VAL A 287 -1.69 -4.20 6.98
N GLU A 288 -1.89 -3.33 7.96
CA GLU A 288 -3.07 -3.35 8.83
C GLU A 288 -4.37 -3.12 8.04
N ALA A 289 -4.38 -2.14 7.15
CA ALA A 289 -5.52 -1.89 6.26
C ALA A 289 -5.82 -3.09 5.33
N LEU A 290 -4.80 -3.79 4.85
CA LEU A 290 -4.94 -5.04 4.10
C LEU A 290 -5.54 -6.14 4.97
N ARG A 291 -5.02 -6.35 6.18
CA ARG A 291 -5.51 -7.37 7.12
C ARG A 291 -7.00 -7.18 7.45
N ALA A 292 -7.40 -5.95 7.71
CA ALA A 292 -8.80 -5.60 7.98
C ALA A 292 -9.72 -5.95 6.80
N ARG A 293 -9.25 -5.86 5.55
CA ARG A 293 -10.03 -6.14 4.33
C ARG A 293 -9.88 -7.54 3.77
N ARG A 294 -8.90 -8.30 4.24
CA ARG A 294 -8.62 -9.66 3.74
C ARG A 294 -9.84 -10.57 3.71
N PRO A 295 -10.74 -10.60 4.72
CA PRO A 295 -11.94 -11.44 4.65
C PRO A 295 -12.87 -11.08 3.48
N THR A 296 -13.01 -9.80 3.18
CA THR A 296 -13.84 -9.31 2.06
C THR A 296 -13.18 -9.63 0.72
N ILE A 297 -11.87 -9.47 0.62
CA ILE A 297 -11.09 -9.82 -0.57
C ILE A 297 -11.23 -11.32 -0.86
N ARG A 298 -11.01 -12.19 0.12
CA ARG A 298 -11.18 -13.63 0.00
C ARG A 298 -12.58 -14.01 -0.49
N ARG A 299 -13.61 -13.46 0.14
CA ARG A 299 -15.00 -13.70 -0.25
C ARG A 299 -15.26 -13.32 -1.70
N LYS A 300 -14.65 -12.24 -2.20
CA LYS A 300 -14.79 -11.80 -3.59
C LYS A 300 -14.05 -12.70 -4.56
N MET A 301 -12.82 -13.11 -4.21
CA MET A 301 -11.91 -13.83 -5.10
C MET A 301 -12.18 -15.34 -5.14
N GLU A 302 -12.63 -15.92 -4.03
CA GLU A 302 -12.87 -17.36 -3.86
C GLU A 302 -14.34 -17.76 -4.15
N ARG A 303 -15.23 -16.82 -4.49
CA ARG A 303 -16.60 -17.13 -4.89
C ARG A 303 -16.59 -17.84 -6.23
N PRO A 304 -17.27 -19.00 -6.32
CA PRO A 304 -17.63 -19.54 -7.62
C PRO A 304 -18.54 -18.57 -8.36
N ALA A 305 -18.32 -18.45 -9.68
CA ALA A 305 -19.24 -17.74 -10.56
C ALA A 305 -20.60 -18.43 -10.61
#